data_1b01e17084a6fa4c3e179f710622dd19
#
_entry.id   1b01e17084a6fa4c3e179f710622dd19
#
_cell.length_a   1.000
_cell.length_b   1.000
_cell.length_c   1.000
_cell.angle_alpha   90.00
_cell.angle_beta   90.00
_cell.angle_gamma   90.00
#
_symmetry.space_group_name_H-M   'P 1'
#
loop_
_entity.id
_entity.type
_entity.pdbx_description
1 polymer ?
#
loop_
_entity_poly.entity_id
_entity_poly.type
_entity_poly.pdbx_seq_one_letter_code
_entity_poly.pdbx_strand_id
1 'polypeptide(L)'
;MQINNYTDIHAHLLYGVDDGPQTLEDSMRMLELSKAEGIRTIIATPHYGIENGHAPDAEIIRSRFKEVQTKAAVAYPEMRLFLGSELYCAPDKVLQRLDEGKALPMAGTRYILLEFLEWGDRQETAEHITSTMLDIATTDWLPILAHAQRYKDFKGK
;
A
#
# COMPACT_ATOMS: atom_id res chain seq x y z
N MET A 1 13.59 -22.06 15.73
CA MET A 1 12.26 -21.52 16.14
C MET A 1 11.69 -20.84 14.90
N GLN A 2 10.69 -21.43 14.29
CA GLN A 2 10.07 -20.84 13.10
C GLN A 2 9.11 -19.73 13.60
N ILE A 3 9.43 -18.48 13.31
CA ILE A 3 8.55 -17.35 13.68
C ILE A 3 7.40 -17.37 12.66
N ASN A 4 6.20 -17.74 13.07
CA ASN A 4 5.02 -17.90 12.21
C ASN A 4 3.98 -16.82 12.52
N ASN A 5 4.38 -15.53 12.53
CA ASN A 5 3.42 -14.44 12.77
C ASN A 5 3.94 -13.12 12.19
N TYR A 6 4.30 -13.14 10.91
CA TYR A 6 4.73 -11.93 10.22
C TYR A 6 3.54 -11.04 9.86
N THR A 7 3.79 -9.75 9.81
CA THR A 7 2.88 -8.75 9.26
C THR A 7 3.47 -8.21 7.97
N ASP A 8 2.73 -8.33 6.89
CA ASP A 8 3.02 -7.66 5.63
C ASP A 8 2.26 -6.34 5.59
N ILE A 9 2.98 -5.23 5.49
CA ILE A 9 2.41 -3.88 5.50
C ILE A 9 2.32 -3.26 4.11
N HIS A 10 2.74 -3.97 3.06
CA HIS A 10 2.75 -3.47 1.69
C HIS A 10 2.43 -4.60 0.71
N ALA A 11 1.17 -4.76 0.34
CA ALA A 11 0.72 -5.83 -0.53
C ALA A 11 -0.36 -5.36 -1.52
N HIS A 12 -0.13 -5.62 -2.82
CA HIS A 12 -1.11 -5.43 -3.89
C HIS A 12 -2.00 -6.67 -3.95
N LEU A 13 -2.91 -6.79 -2.99
CA LEU A 13 -3.71 -7.99 -2.78
C LEU A 13 -5.05 -7.96 -3.52
N LEU A 14 -5.53 -6.77 -3.89
CA LEU A 14 -6.90 -6.59 -4.38
C LEU A 14 -6.97 -6.78 -5.89
N TYR A 15 -7.83 -7.67 -6.33
CA TYR A 15 -7.97 -7.98 -7.75
C TYR A 15 -8.63 -6.85 -8.56
N GLY A 16 -8.10 -6.62 -9.76
CA GLY A 16 -8.67 -5.73 -10.77
C GLY A 16 -8.68 -4.25 -10.38
N VAL A 17 -7.75 -3.81 -9.51
CA VAL A 17 -7.63 -2.40 -9.12
C VAL A 17 -6.31 -1.77 -9.54
N ASP A 18 -5.26 -2.56 -9.67
CA ASP A 18 -3.92 -2.13 -10.07
C ASP A 18 -3.17 -3.25 -10.82
N ASP A 19 -1.85 -3.25 -10.78
CA ASP A 19 -0.99 -4.26 -11.40
C ASP A 19 -0.85 -5.57 -10.59
N GLY A 20 -1.56 -5.69 -9.48
CA GLY A 20 -1.67 -6.91 -8.69
C GLY A 20 -2.57 -7.97 -9.31
N PRO A 21 -3.27 -8.79 -8.51
CA PRO A 21 -4.17 -9.84 -8.96
C PRO A 21 -5.21 -9.33 -9.95
N GLN A 22 -5.56 -10.15 -10.93
CA GLN A 22 -6.60 -9.79 -11.91
C GLN A 22 -7.95 -10.42 -11.57
N THR A 23 -7.95 -11.51 -10.80
CA THR A 23 -9.15 -12.21 -10.37
C THR A 23 -9.19 -12.40 -8.83
N LEU A 24 -10.39 -12.65 -8.30
CA LEU A 24 -10.56 -12.97 -6.88
C LEU A 24 -9.79 -14.25 -6.50
N GLU A 25 -9.72 -15.21 -7.42
CA GLU A 25 -8.97 -16.45 -7.26
C GLU A 25 -7.47 -16.17 -7.10
N ASP A 26 -6.92 -15.23 -7.86
CA ASP A 26 -5.51 -14.82 -7.75
C ASP A 26 -5.24 -14.16 -6.38
N SER A 27 -6.15 -13.28 -5.92
CA SER A 27 -6.07 -12.70 -4.56
C SER A 27 -6.05 -13.79 -3.49
N MET A 28 -6.93 -14.78 -3.60
CA MET A 28 -6.99 -15.90 -2.64
C MET A 28 -5.74 -16.77 -2.71
N ARG A 29 -5.17 -16.94 -3.91
CA ARG A 29 -3.90 -17.67 -4.09
C ARG A 29 -2.73 -16.93 -3.44
N MET A 30 -2.67 -15.61 -3.53
CA MET A 30 -1.67 -14.80 -2.83
C MET A 30 -1.78 -14.97 -1.31
N LEU A 31 -2.99 -15.00 -0.76
CA LEU A 31 -3.22 -15.25 0.67
C LEU A 31 -2.74 -16.64 1.09
N GLU A 32 -2.99 -17.66 0.27
CA GLU A 32 -2.50 -19.02 0.53
C GLU A 32 -0.98 -19.07 0.61
N LEU A 33 -0.30 -18.44 -0.35
CA LEU A 33 1.17 -18.36 -0.38
C LEU A 33 1.71 -17.57 0.82
N SER A 34 1.13 -16.40 1.12
CA SER A 34 1.51 -15.58 2.28
C SER A 34 1.38 -16.36 3.59
N LYS A 35 0.29 -17.10 3.75
CA LYS A 35 0.08 -17.98 4.89
C LYS A 35 1.16 -19.06 5.00
N ALA A 36 1.53 -19.68 3.87
CA ALA A 36 2.57 -20.71 3.83
C ALA A 36 3.94 -20.16 4.26
N GLU A 37 4.25 -18.88 3.93
CA GLU A 37 5.45 -18.16 4.36
C GLU A 37 5.38 -17.65 5.82
N GLY A 38 4.32 -17.91 6.55
CA GLY A 38 4.18 -17.52 7.96
C GLY A 38 3.57 -16.13 8.18
N ILE A 39 3.08 -15.44 7.15
CA ILE A 39 2.35 -14.18 7.28
C ILE A 39 0.98 -14.46 7.86
N ARG A 40 0.55 -13.64 8.83
CA ARG A 40 -0.75 -13.75 9.52
C ARG A 40 -1.54 -12.44 9.49
N THR A 41 -0.87 -11.35 9.16
CA THR A 41 -1.52 -10.04 9.03
C THR A 41 -1.05 -9.40 7.73
N ILE A 42 -1.99 -8.88 6.94
CA ILE A 42 -1.69 -8.16 5.70
C ILE A 42 -2.45 -6.84 5.71
N ILE A 43 -1.76 -5.76 5.37
CA ILE A 43 -2.38 -4.50 4.99
C ILE A 43 -2.37 -4.46 3.46
N ALA A 44 -3.54 -4.58 2.85
CA ALA A 44 -3.69 -4.41 1.40
C ALA A 44 -3.50 -2.93 1.05
N THR A 45 -2.54 -2.64 0.20
CA THR A 45 -2.13 -1.29 -0.17
C THR A 45 -2.10 -1.16 -1.70
N PRO A 46 -3.26 -1.22 -2.39
CA PRO A 46 -3.29 -1.02 -3.82
C PRO A 46 -2.75 0.36 -4.17
N HIS A 47 -2.19 0.49 -5.37
CA HIS A 47 -1.78 1.78 -5.91
C HIS A 47 -2.92 2.79 -5.91
N TYR A 48 -2.59 4.02 -5.54
CA TYR A 48 -3.46 5.17 -5.69
C TYR A 48 -2.67 6.39 -6.14
N GLY A 49 -2.81 6.74 -7.40
CA GLY A 49 -2.17 7.92 -7.98
C GLY A 49 -2.56 8.10 -9.44
N ILE A 50 -3.18 9.22 -9.74
CA ILE A 50 -3.62 9.54 -11.11
C ILE A 50 -2.40 9.63 -12.04
N GLU A 51 -1.28 10.09 -11.51
CA GLU A 51 -0.06 10.37 -12.26
C GLU A 51 0.63 9.10 -12.76
N ASN A 52 0.47 7.97 -12.09
CA ASN A 52 0.99 6.67 -12.52
C ASN A 52 -0.05 5.79 -13.24
N GLY A 53 -1.25 6.33 -13.50
CA GLY A 53 -2.31 5.61 -14.22
C GLY A 53 -3.17 4.68 -13.34
N HIS A 54 -2.90 4.61 -12.05
CA HIS A 54 -3.66 3.81 -11.09
C HIS A 54 -4.48 4.71 -10.17
N ALA A 55 -5.69 5.03 -10.58
CA ALA A 55 -6.61 5.83 -9.77
C ALA A 55 -7.98 5.13 -9.66
N PRO A 56 -8.02 3.91 -9.11
CA PRO A 56 -9.30 3.26 -8.88
C PRO A 56 -10.11 4.08 -7.88
N ASP A 57 -11.42 4.12 -8.08
CA ASP A 57 -12.32 4.76 -7.12
C ASP A 57 -12.18 4.09 -5.74
N ALA A 58 -12.13 4.89 -4.68
CA ALA A 58 -12.01 4.40 -3.32
C ALA A 58 -13.15 3.43 -2.94
N GLU A 59 -14.35 3.61 -3.53
CA GLU A 59 -15.48 2.70 -3.34
C GLU A 59 -15.21 1.33 -3.99
N ILE A 60 -14.58 1.30 -5.15
CA ILE A 60 -14.16 0.05 -5.80
C ILE A 60 -13.13 -0.66 -4.93
N ILE A 61 -12.11 0.04 -4.43
CA ILE A 61 -11.11 -0.52 -3.53
C ILE A 61 -11.77 -1.12 -2.29
N ARG A 62 -12.69 -0.39 -1.63
CA ARG A 62 -13.42 -0.87 -0.44
C ARG A 62 -14.27 -2.09 -0.76
N SER A 63 -14.96 -2.10 -1.89
CA SER A 63 -15.78 -3.23 -2.34
C SER A 63 -14.93 -4.49 -2.57
N ARG A 64 -13.82 -4.36 -3.32
CA ARG A 64 -12.89 -5.48 -3.56
C ARG A 64 -12.27 -6.00 -2.25
N PHE A 65 -11.87 -5.10 -1.38
CA PHE A 65 -11.35 -5.48 -0.07
C PHE A 65 -12.39 -6.28 0.73
N LYS A 66 -13.63 -5.80 0.78
CA LYS A 66 -14.71 -6.49 1.50
C LYS A 66 -14.96 -7.90 0.97
N GLU A 67 -14.90 -8.06 -0.34
CA GLU A 67 -15.10 -9.37 -0.97
C GLU A 67 -13.96 -10.33 -0.64
N VAL A 68 -12.69 -9.90 -0.81
CA VAL A 68 -11.51 -10.69 -0.44
C VAL A 68 -11.52 -11.02 1.05
N GLN A 69 -11.79 -10.04 1.91
CA GLN A 69 -11.84 -10.23 3.37
C GLN A 69 -12.90 -11.26 3.78
N THR A 70 -14.08 -11.19 3.17
CA THR A 70 -15.18 -12.12 3.49
C THR A 70 -14.80 -13.55 3.09
N LYS A 71 -14.23 -13.74 1.92
CA LYS A 71 -13.79 -15.05 1.44
C LYS A 71 -12.62 -15.60 2.26
N ALA A 72 -11.67 -14.71 2.62
CA ALA A 72 -10.52 -15.06 3.44
C ALA A 72 -10.92 -15.46 4.87
N ALA A 73 -11.92 -14.82 5.46
CA ALA A 73 -12.41 -15.16 6.80
C ALA A 73 -12.93 -16.60 6.89
N VAL A 74 -13.42 -17.16 5.79
CA VAL A 74 -13.85 -18.55 5.71
C VAL A 74 -12.69 -19.50 5.42
N ALA A 75 -11.83 -19.14 4.44
CA ALA A 75 -10.77 -20.04 3.98
C ALA A 75 -9.52 -20.00 4.88
N TYR A 76 -9.25 -18.87 5.51
CA TYR A 76 -8.03 -18.60 6.29
C TYR A 76 -8.37 -17.80 7.57
N PRO A 77 -9.15 -18.36 8.52
CA PRO A 77 -9.67 -17.63 9.68
C PRO A 77 -8.58 -17.09 10.63
N GLU A 78 -7.36 -17.60 10.54
CA GLU A 78 -6.20 -17.12 11.29
C GLU A 78 -5.54 -15.87 10.69
N MET A 79 -5.88 -15.48 9.46
CA MET A 79 -5.33 -14.30 8.82
C MET A 79 -6.17 -13.06 9.12
N ARG A 80 -5.49 -11.95 9.35
CA ARG A 80 -6.09 -10.63 9.56
C ARG A 80 -5.78 -9.74 8.38
N LEU A 81 -6.81 -9.19 7.77
CA LEU A 81 -6.67 -8.29 6.63
C LEU A 81 -7.11 -6.88 7.01
N PHE A 82 -6.30 -5.92 6.65
CA PHE A 82 -6.56 -4.48 6.79
C PHE A 82 -6.42 -3.81 5.43
N LEU A 83 -6.98 -2.62 5.33
CA LEU A 83 -6.95 -1.81 4.11
C LEU A 83 -6.13 -0.56 4.31
N GLY A 84 -5.41 -0.17 3.28
CA GLY A 84 -4.71 1.08 3.09
C GLY A 84 -4.61 1.39 1.60
N SER A 85 -3.67 2.25 1.23
CA SER A 85 -3.26 2.45 -0.16
C SER A 85 -1.79 2.83 -0.21
N GLU A 86 -1.12 2.47 -1.30
CA GLU A 86 0.17 3.02 -1.68
C GLU A 86 -0.07 4.28 -2.51
N LEU A 87 0.24 5.42 -1.91
CA LEU A 87 -0.04 6.72 -2.49
C LEU A 87 1.12 7.19 -3.35
N TYR A 88 0.86 7.38 -4.65
CA TYR A 88 1.81 8.11 -5.47
C TYR A 88 1.90 9.55 -5.00
N CYS A 89 3.12 9.95 -4.60
CA CYS A 89 3.34 11.23 -3.98
C CYS A 89 3.46 12.34 -5.02
N ALA A 90 2.37 13.12 -5.16
CA ALA A 90 2.40 14.47 -5.67
C ALA A 90 2.23 15.37 -4.43
N PRO A 91 3.26 16.03 -3.94
CA PRO A 91 3.31 16.60 -2.59
C PRO A 91 2.14 17.50 -2.24
N ASP A 92 1.72 18.33 -3.19
CA ASP A 92 0.60 19.26 -3.07
C ASP A 92 -0.80 18.58 -3.06
N LYS A 93 -0.86 17.28 -3.38
CA LYS A 93 -2.13 16.54 -3.52
C LYS A 93 -2.34 15.44 -2.48
N VAL A 94 -1.28 14.96 -1.82
CA VAL A 94 -1.36 13.86 -0.86
C VAL A 94 -2.36 14.17 0.25
N LEU A 95 -2.21 15.32 0.91
CA LEU A 95 -3.08 15.74 2.02
C LEU A 95 -4.52 15.95 1.55
N GLN A 96 -4.70 16.61 0.39
CA GLN A 96 -6.03 16.79 -0.19
C GLN A 96 -6.73 15.44 -0.45
N ARG A 97 -6.02 14.46 -1.00
CA ARG A 97 -6.57 13.12 -1.27
C ARG A 97 -6.99 12.38 -0.02
N LEU A 98 -6.23 12.54 1.06
CA LEU A 98 -6.56 11.98 2.37
C LEU A 98 -7.81 12.64 2.97
N ASP A 99 -7.86 13.96 2.95
CA ASP A 99 -8.99 14.74 3.47
C ASP A 99 -10.29 14.48 2.69
N GLU A 100 -10.18 14.26 1.38
CA GLU A 100 -11.33 13.91 0.52
C GLU A 100 -11.73 12.43 0.66
N GLY A 101 -11.02 11.62 1.44
CA GLY A 101 -11.26 10.19 1.60
C GLY A 101 -11.01 9.35 0.34
N LYS A 102 -10.34 9.94 -0.67
CA LYS A 102 -9.96 9.26 -1.92
C LYS A 102 -8.77 8.34 -1.72
N ALA A 103 -7.82 8.77 -0.89
CA ALA A 103 -6.69 7.96 -0.46
C ALA A 103 -6.97 7.35 0.91
N LEU A 104 -6.45 6.15 1.17
CA LEU A 104 -6.75 5.40 2.37
C LEU A 104 -5.51 5.29 3.25
N PRO A 105 -5.55 5.77 4.50
CA PRO A 105 -4.47 5.54 5.44
C PRO A 105 -4.40 4.04 5.81
N MET A 106 -3.22 3.60 6.22
CA MET A 106 -2.94 2.20 6.51
C MET A 106 -3.72 1.72 7.73
N ALA A 107 -4.58 0.73 7.54
CA ALA A 107 -5.37 0.09 8.60
C ALA A 107 -6.20 1.06 9.46
N GLY A 108 -6.62 2.20 8.91
CA GLY A 108 -7.36 3.23 9.63
C GLY A 108 -6.56 3.98 10.69
N THR A 109 -5.24 3.93 10.62
CA THR A 109 -4.31 4.66 11.50
C THR A 109 -3.93 6.02 10.91
N ARG A 110 -2.93 6.70 11.50
CA ARG A 110 -2.32 7.90 10.93
C ARG A 110 -1.17 7.61 9.96
N TYR A 111 -0.79 6.36 9.78
CA TYR A 111 0.27 5.99 8.85
C TYR A 111 -0.21 6.03 7.41
N ILE A 112 0.60 6.58 6.53
CA ILE A 112 0.38 6.60 5.07
C ILE A 112 1.61 6.05 4.37
N LEU A 113 1.38 5.19 3.38
CA LEU A 113 2.45 4.62 2.56
C LEU A 113 2.60 5.47 1.31
N LEU A 114 3.80 5.99 1.08
CA LEU A 114 4.11 6.91 0.00
C LEU A 114 5.08 6.28 -1.01
N GLU A 115 4.72 6.33 -2.28
CA GLU A 115 5.57 6.02 -3.40
C GLU A 115 5.96 7.31 -4.13
N PHE A 116 7.23 7.44 -4.52
CA PHE A 116 7.75 8.52 -5.34
C PHE A 116 8.18 8.00 -6.71
N LEU A 117 8.40 8.90 -7.67
CA LEU A 117 8.88 8.51 -8.98
C LEU A 117 10.29 7.93 -8.89
N GLU A 118 10.44 6.67 -9.29
CA GLU A 118 11.70 5.92 -9.15
C GLU A 118 12.41 5.62 -10.48
N TRP A 119 11.84 6.04 -11.62
CA TRP A 119 12.38 5.73 -12.96
C TRP A 119 12.61 6.95 -13.85
N GLY A 120 13.55 6.75 -14.78
CA GLY A 120 13.86 7.71 -15.82
C GLY A 120 14.60 8.95 -15.33
N ASP A 121 14.64 9.95 -16.19
CA ASP A 121 15.37 11.20 -15.96
C ASP A 121 14.69 12.12 -14.92
N ARG A 122 13.49 11.76 -14.49
CA ARG A 122 12.68 12.49 -13.48
C ARG A 122 12.63 11.79 -12.14
N GLN A 123 13.55 10.86 -11.89
CA GLN A 123 13.61 10.19 -10.59
C GLN A 123 13.76 11.20 -9.46
N GLU A 124 12.93 11.03 -8.41
CA GLU A 124 13.00 11.90 -7.24
C GLU A 124 14.31 11.70 -6.47
N THR A 125 14.88 12.80 -6.00
CA THR A 125 16.12 12.77 -5.20
C THR A 125 15.83 12.43 -3.74
N ALA A 126 16.82 11.85 -3.04
CA ALA A 126 16.69 11.60 -1.61
C ALA A 126 16.39 12.87 -0.80
N GLU A 127 16.92 14.02 -1.22
CA GLU A 127 16.67 15.31 -0.58
C GLU A 127 15.19 15.71 -0.73
N HIS A 128 14.64 15.61 -1.94
CA HIS A 128 13.24 15.93 -2.20
C HIS A 128 12.29 14.95 -1.46
N ILE A 129 12.56 13.65 -1.51
CA ILE A 129 11.79 12.63 -0.79
C ILE A 129 11.80 12.93 0.72
N THR A 130 12.98 13.19 1.29
CA THR A 130 13.12 13.46 2.72
C THR A 130 12.40 14.74 3.12
N SER A 131 12.58 15.83 2.36
CA SER A 131 11.89 17.11 2.60
C SER A 131 10.37 16.93 2.59
N THR A 132 9.85 16.29 1.55
CA THR A 132 8.40 16.04 1.41
C THR A 132 7.85 15.20 2.57
N MET A 133 8.55 14.14 2.97
CA MET A 133 8.14 13.31 4.10
C MET A 133 8.17 14.10 5.42
N LEU A 134 9.16 14.97 5.62
CA LEU A 134 9.23 15.84 6.80
C LEU A 134 8.07 16.85 6.81
N ASP A 135 7.75 17.47 5.69
CA ASP A 135 6.63 18.40 5.57
C ASP A 135 5.30 17.72 5.93
N ILE A 136 5.06 16.51 5.41
CA ILE A 136 3.89 15.71 5.76
C ILE A 136 3.89 15.36 7.25
N ALA A 137 5.04 15.00 7.82
CA ALA A 137 5.16 14.64 9.23
C ALA A 137 4.93 15.84 10.20
N THR A 138 4.93 17.08 9.70
CA THR A 138 4.49 18.24 10.49
C THR A 138 2.97 18.33 10.65
N THR A 139 2.23 17.52 9.90
CA THR A 139 0.78 17.39 10.00
C THR A 139 0.40 16.24 10.94
N ASP A 140 -0.86 15.83 10.93
CA ASP A 140 -1.33 14.68 11.71
C ASP A 140 -0.92 13.32 11.12
N TRP A 141 -0.32 13.28 9.93
CA TRP A 141 0.02 12.06 9.22
C TRP A 141 1.46 11.60 9.46
N LEU A 142 1.66 10.29 9.49
CA LEU A 142 2.97 9.65 9.67
C LEU A 142 3.37 8.92 8.37
N PRO A 143 4.24 9.52 7.54
CA PRO A 143 4.61 8.93 6.26
C PRO A 143 5.56 7.75 6.41
N ILE A 144 5.35 6.72 5.61
CA ILE A 144 6.24 5.57 5.40
C ILE A 144 6.68 5.57 3.95
N LEU A 145 7.97 5.50 3.69
CA LEU A 145 8.50 5.37 2.33
C LEU A 145 8.35 3.94 1.84
N ALA A 146 7.60 3.74 0.76
CA ALA A 146 7.51 2.46 0.09
C ALA A 146 8.85 2.09 -0.54
N HIS A 147 9.20 0.80 -0.52
CA HIS A 147 10.36 0.21 -1.20
C HIS A 147 11.60 1.11 -1.32
N ALA A 148 12.03 1.72 -0.20
CA ALA A 148 13.15 2.67 -0.12
C ALA A 148 14.41 2.20 -0.87
N GLN A 149 14.65 0.90 -0.94
CA GLN A 149 15.78 0.28 -1.64
C GLN A 149 15.74 0.45 -3.17
N ARG A 150 14.61 0.84 -3.76
CA ARG A 150 14.50 1.08 -5.20
C ARG A 150 15.02 2.45 -5.62
N TYR A 151 14.99 3.43 -4.73
CA TYR A 151 15.47 4.78 -5.03
C TYR A 151 16.98 4.81 -5.08
N LYS A 152 17.51 5.41 -6.17
CA LYS A 152 18.96 5.42 -6.48
C LYS A 152 19.80 5.93 -5.31
N ASP A 153 19.37 7.02 -4.70
CA ASP A 153 20.14 7.71 -3.66
C ASP A 153 20.11 6.99 -2.31
N PHE A 154 19.22 5.99 -2.12
CA PHE A 154 19.16 5.15 -0.93
C PHE A 154 19.86 3.79 -1.13
N LYS A 155 20.27 3.45 -2.35
CA LYS A 155 20.99 2.21 -2.65
C LYS A 155 22.40 2.28 -2.09
N GLY A 156 22.75 1.32 -1.22
CA GLY A 156 24.14 1.11 -0.82
C GLY A 156 24.68 2.06 0.25
N LYS A 157 23.84 2.61 1.08
CA LYS A 157 24.25 3.32 2.31
C LYS A 157 24.04 2.46 3.52
#